data_28f633c21e0cb112607cd67c1432cc6b
#
_entry.id   28f633c21e0cb112607cd67c1432cc6b
#
_cell.length_a   1.000
_cell.length_b   1.000
_cell.length_c   1.000
_cell.angle_alpha   90.00
_cell.angle_beta   90.00
_cell.angle_gamma   90.00
#
_symmetry.space_group_name_H-M   'P 1'
#
loop_
_entity.id
_entity.type
_entity.pdbx_description
1 polymer ?
#
loop_
_entity_poly.entity_id
_entity_poly.type
_entity_poly.pdbx_seq_one_letter_code
_entity_poly.pdbx_strand_id
1 'polypeptide(L)'
;SSNNELTALLDRCAHRNAPLSEGRIKDCKIVCPYHGWTFEQSGQCSHVPSEGPHVERVTNHRVEKFPTIERYGLIWVWMGRDILPDKDPFPMPFKKSNGWNNYYMTTEFNNDVTNRVENFMDVPHTIYVHKGWFRDRKQIKVPMNVQRTENSVLVSYDQDNDSLRAFDRLINPKGLPMEHT
;
A
#
# COMPACT_ATOMS: atom_id res chain seq x y z
N SER A 1 12.67 -13.39 -8.96
CA SER A 1 13.86 -13.13 -9.79
C SER A 1 15.04 -13.95 -9.29
N SER A 2 16.01 -14.23 -10.17
CA SER A 2 17.26 -14.93 -9.79
C SER A 2 18.06 -14.16 -8.73
N ASN A 3 17.80 -12.87 -8.56
CA ASN A 3 18.52 -11.97 -7.66
C ASN A 3 17.67 -11.47 -6.49
N ASN A 4 16.48 -12.01 -6.25
CA ASN A 4 15.53 -11.50 -5.23
C ASN A 4 15.15 -10.01 -5.40
N GLU A 5 15.37 -9.43 -6.58
CA GLU A 5 15.01 -8.04 -6.84
C GLU A 5 13.50 -7.91 -7.12
N LEU A 6 12.83 -7.05 -6.37
CA LEU A 6 11.43 -6.72 -6.60
C LEU A 6 11.31 -5.74 -7.77
N THR A 7 10.30 -5.95 -8.59
CA THR A 7 10.02 -5.09 -9.73
C THR A 7 8.52 -4.84 -9.84
N ALA A 8 8.15 -3.59 -9.97
CA ALA A 8 6.79 -3.18 -10.33
C ALA A 8 6.77 -2.64 -11.76
N LEU A 9 5.89 -3.21 -12.57
CA LEU A 9 5.66 -2.81 -13.95
C LEU A 9 4.22 -2.33 -14.10
N LEU A 10 3.99 -1.39 -15.02
CA LEU A 10 2.64 -1.01 -15.41
C LEU A 10 1.87 -2.24 -15.89
N ASP A 11 0.70 -2.48 -15.33
CA ASP A 11 -0.15 -3.63 -15.69
C ASP A 11 -0.84 -3.42 -17.06
N ARG A 12 -0.01 -3.21 -18.07
CA ARG A 12 -0.46 -2.95 -19.43
C ARG A 12 0.58 -3.38 -20.45
N CYS A 13 0.27 -4.34 -21.28
CA CYS A 13 1.13 -4.80 -22.36
C CYS A 13 1.32 -3.69 -23.41
N ALA A 14 2.57 -3.43 -23.81
CA ALA A 14 2.91 -2.41 -24.79
C ALA A 14 2.37 -2.69 -26.20
N HIS A 15 1.90 -3.91 -26.49
CA HIS A 15 1.33 -4.27 -27.80
C HIS A 15 -0.14 -3.83 -27.91
N ARG A 16 -1.03 -4.40 -27.09
CA ARG A 16 -2.49 -4.22 -27.17
C ARG A 16 -3.15 -3.98 -25.82
N ASN A 17 -2.41 -3.43 -24.88
CA ASN A 17 -2.91 -3.03 -23.56
C ASN A 17 -3.55 -4.16 -22.70
N ALA A 18 -3.28 -5.43 -23.03
CA ALA A 18 -3.74 -6.53 -22.19
C ALA A 18 -3.09 -6.46 -20.81
N PRO A 19 -3.81 -6.79 -19.72
CA PRO A 19 -3.23 -6.79 -18.37
C PRO A 19 -2.14 -7.86 -18.26
N LEU A 20 -0.97 -7.47 -17.82
CA LEU A 20 0.17 -8.38 -17.65
C LEU A 20 0.00 -9.24 -16.40
N SER A 21 -0.77 -8.79 -15.44
CA SER A 21 -1.13 -9.55 -14.23
C SER A 21 -1.86 -10.85 -14.54
N GLU A 22 -2.58 -10.92 -15.64
CA GLU A 22 -3.25 -12.14 -16.14
C GLU A 22 -2.28 -13.08 -16.89
N GLY A 23 -1.04 -12.67 -17.03
CA GLY A 23 0.00 -13.44 -17.69
C GLY A 23 0.69 -14.45 -16.78
N ARG A 24 1.86 -14.92 -17.20
CA ARG A 24 2.67 -15.85 -16.42
C ARG A 24 4.12 -15.39 -16.30
N ILE A 25 4.74 -15.77 -15.21
CA ILE A 25 6.20 -15.59 -15.04
C ILE A 25 6.93 -16.81 -15.64
N LYS A 26 7.88 -16.54 -16.52
CA LYS A 26 8.78 -17.54 -17.06
C LYS A 26 10.20 -16.96 -17.09
N ASP A 27 11.17 -17.67 -16.54
CA ASP A 27 12.59 -17.28 -16.50
C ASP A 27 12.78 -15.83 -16.00
N CYS A 28 12.10 -15.48 -14.92
CA CYS A 28 12.09 -14.14 -14.32
C CYS A 28 11.58 -13.01 -15.22
N LYS A 29 10.84 -13.34 -16.26
CA LYS A 29 10.20 -12.42 -17.20
C LYS A 29 8.69 -12.58 -17.15
N ILE A 30 7.94 -11.51 -17.42
CA ILE A 30 6.49 -11.58 -17.53
C ILE A 30 6.10 -11.85 -19.01
N VAL A 31 5.26 -12.84 -19.21
CA VAL A 31 4.72 -13.22 -20.52
C VAL A 31 3.28 -12.80 -20.63
N CYS A 32 3.00 -11.90 -21.56
CA CYS A 32 1.65 -11.40 -21.84
C CYS A 32 0.69 -12.53 -22.22
N PRO A 33 -0.52 -12.60 -21.62
CA PRO A 33 -1.47 -13.68 -21.89
C PRO A 33 -2.05 -13.65 -23.31
N TYR A 34 -2.03 -12.48 -23.95
CA TYR A 34 -2.71 -12.30 -25.24
C TYR A 34 -1.89 -12.81 -26.44
N HIS A 35 -0.65 -12.33 -26.61
CA HIS A 35 0.19 -12.72 -27.76
C HIS A 35 1.57 -13.24 -27.38
N GLY A 36 1.82 -13.52 -26.10
CA GLY A 36 3.07 -14.08 -25.62
C GLY A 36 4.26 -13.13 -25.63
N TRP A 37 4.05 -11.82 -25.82
CA TRP A 37 5.13 -10.83 -25.70
C TRP A 37 5.74 -10.93 -24.32
N THR A 38 7.06 -10.96 -24.26
CA THR A 38 7.79 -11.20 -23.02
C THR A 38 8.58 -9.96 -22.63
N PHE A 39 8.42 -9.56 -21.38
CA PHE A 39 9.05 -8.36 -20.83
C PHE A 39 9.98 -8.72 -19.69
N GLU A 40 11.14 -8.09 -19.67
CA GLU A 40 12.13 -8.21 -18.61
C GLU A 40 11.78 -7.36 -17.39
N GLN A 41 12.52 -7.52 -16.30
CA GLN A 41 12.40 -6.71 -15.08
C GLN A 41 12.64 -5.21 -15.34
N SER A 42 13.40 -4.87 -16.38
CA SER A 42 13.59 -3.49 -16.83
C SER A 42 12.35 -2.89 -17.50
N GLY A 43 11.35 -3.71 -17.80
CA GLY A 43 10.20 -3.37 -18.62
C GLY A 43 10.47 -3.48 -20.12
N GLN A 44 11.69 -3.79 -20.56
CA GLN A 44 12.04 -3.95 -21.97
C GLN A 44 11.41 -5.22 -22.54
N CYS A 45 10.82 -5.13 -23.73
CA CYS A 45 10.36 -6.30 -24.46
C CYS A 45 11.57 -7.08 -24.99
N SER A 46 11.69 -8.35 -24.58
CA SER A 46 12.80 -9.23 -24.96
C SER A 46 12.43 -10.30 -25.97
N HIS A 47 11.12 -10.54 -26.21
CA HIS A 47 10.68 -11.56 -27.15
C HIS A 47 9.28 -11.26 -27.69
N VAL A 48 9.15 -11.44 -29.00
CA VAL A 48 7.89 -11.32 -29.75
C VAL A 48 7.70 -12.62 -30.55
N PRO A 49 6.80 -13.52 -30.14
CA PRO A 49 6.65 -14.84 -30.75
C PRO A 49 6.40 -14.84 -32.27
N SER A 50 5.67 -13.85 -32.76
CA SER A 50 5.37 -13.74 -34.21
C SER A 50 6.57 -13.41 -35.07
N GLU A 51 7.69 -12.98 -34.48
CA GLU A 51 8.94 -12.69 -35.21
C GLU A 51 9.87 -13.92 -35.30
N GLY A 52 9.48 -15.05 -34.71
CA GLY A 52 10.21 -16.29 -34.74
C GLY A 52 11.24 -16.48 -33.58
N PRO A 53 11.80 -17.70 -33.42
CA PRO A 53 12.58 -18.03 -32.26
C PRO A 53 14.00 -17.42 -32.21
N HIS A 54 14.48 -16.88 -33.34
CA HIS A 54 15.87 -16.41 -33.46
C HIS A 54 16.02 -14.91 -33.68
N VAL A 55 14.93 -14.15 -33.59
CA VAL A 55 15.00 -12.70 -33.72
C VAL A 55 15.17 -12.10 -32.35
N GLU A 56 16.41 -11.92 -31.94
CA GLU A 56 16.77 -10.99 -30.85
C GLU A 56 16.53 -9.53 -31.31
N ARG A 57 15.33 -9.24 -31.72
CA ARG A 57 14.98 -7.85 -31.98
C ARG A 57 14.78 -7.20 -30.60
N VAL A 58 15.71 -6.36 -30.25
CA VAL A 58 15.49 -5.34 -29.25
C VAL A 58 14.38 -4.43 -29.80
N THR A 59 13.15 -4.80 -29.52
CA THR A 59 12.03 -3.95 -29.89
C THR A 59 12.12 -2.68 -29.06
N ASN A 60 11.82 -1.53 -29.61
CA ASN A 60 11.73 -0.28 -28.85
C ASN A 60 10.51 -0.27 -27.90
N HIS A 61 9.76 -1.37 -27.85
CA HIS A 61 8.61 -1.51 -26.97
C HIS A 61 9.04 -1.82 -25.55
N ARG A 62 8.48 -1.06 -24.65
CA ARG A 62 8.72 -1.26 -23.22
C ARG A 62 7.44 -1.00 -22.41
N VAL A 63 7.38 -1.61 -21.26
CA VAL A 63 6.41 -1.33 -20.21
C VAL A 63 7.07 -0.45 -19.17
N GLU A 64 6.35 0.52 -18.66
CA GLU A 64 6.85 1.41 -17.62
C GLU A 64 7.20 0.62 -16.36
N LYS A 65 8.41 0.87 -15.83
CA LYS A 65 8.89 0.33 -14.56
C LYS A 65 8.80 1.42 -13.49
N PHE A 66 8.29 1.06 -12.32
CA PHE A 66 8.20 1.96 -11.17
C PHE A 66 9.31 1.67 -10.16
N PRO A 67 9.90 2.70 -9.54
CA PRO A 67 10.79 2.52 -8.40
C PRO A 67 10.09 1.75 -7.29
N THR A 68 10.74 0.73 -6.78
CA THR A 68 10.14 -0.22 -5.86
C THR A 68 11.13 -0.53 -4.74
N ILE A 69 10.66 -0.55 -3.51
CA ILE A 69 11.46 -0.93 -2.34
C ILE A 69 10.64 -1.81 -1.40
N GLU A 70 11.28 -2.81 -0.82
CA GLU A 70 10.72 -3.57 0.29
C GLU A 70 11.15 -2.94 1.62
N ARG A 71 10.19 -2.52 2.41
CA ARG A 71 10.43 -1.97 3.75
C ARG A 71 9.29 -2.32 4.69
N TYR A 72 9.62 -2.74 5.89
CA TYR A 72 8.64 -3.17 6.92
C TYR A 72 7.77 -4.36 6.52
N GLY A 73 8.22 -5.22 5.59
CA GLY A 73 7.44 -6.33 5.03
C GLY A 73 6.31 -5.89 4.10
N LEU A 74 6.36 -4.65 3.62
CA LEU A 74 5.50 -4.09 2.59
C LEU A 74 6.33 -3.76 1.35
N ILE A 75 5.70 -3.89 0.20
CA ILE A 75 6.25 -3.44 -1.07
C ILE A 75 5.72 -2.04 -1.34
N TRP A 76 6.64 -1.09 -1.41
CA TRP A 76 6.35 0.31 -1.71
C TRP A 76 6.66 0.58 -3.17
N VAL A 77 5.72 1.18 -3.87
CA VAL A 77 5.85 1.53 -5.29
C VAL A 77 5.67 3.03 -5.44
N TRP A 78 6.65 3.70 -6.05
CA TRP A 78 6.54 5.11 -6.36
C TRP A 78 5.85 5.32 -7.69
N MET A 79 4.67 5.94 -7.68
CA MET A 79 3.84 6.17 -8.86
C MET A 79 4.14 7.50 -9.58
N GLY A 80 5.08 8.28 -9.09
CA GLY A 80 5.52 9.52 -9.76
C GLY A 80 6.28 9.22 -11.04
N ARG A 81 6.00 9.97 -12.11
CA ARG A 81 6.57 9.73 -13.44
C ARG A 81 7.86 10.51 -13.70
N ASP A 82 7.90 11.75 -13.28
CA ASP A 82 8.94 12.69 -13.72
C ASP A 82 10.03 12.93 -12.68
N ILE A 83 9.83 12.51 -11.46
CA ILE A 83 10.74 12.75 -10.35
C ILE A 83 10.93 11.45 -9.58
N LEU A 84 12.18 11.04 -9.38
CA LEU A 84 12.50 9.95 -8.48
C LEU A 84 12.15 10.34 -7.04
N PRO A 85 11.73 9.40 -6.20
CA PRO A 85 11.47 9.70 -4.80
C PRO A 85 12.73 10.22 -4.12
N ASP A 86 12.63 11.40 -3.54
CA ASP A 86 13.70 12.04 -2.75
C ASP A 86 13.71 11.58 -1.28
N LYS A 87 12.67 10.87 -0.89
CA LYS A 87 12.44 10.39 0.47
C LYS A 87 12.14 8.90 0.50
N ASP A 88 12.55 8.31 1.59
CA ASP A 88 12.14 6.96 1.96
C ASP A 88 10.62 6.88 2.20
N PRO A 89 10.01 5.69 2.07
CA PRO A 89 8.64 5.46 2.50
C PRO A 89 8.42 5.88 3.96
N PHE A 90 7.17 6.21 4.27
CA PHE A 90 6.76 6.62 5.62
C PHE A 90 7.35 5.69 6.70
N PRO A 91 8.01 6.26 7.71
CA PRO A 91 8.60 5.46 8.77
C PRO A 91 7.52 4.78 9.62
N MET A 92 7.69 3.49 9.90
CA MET A 92 6.89 2.73 10.84
C MET A 92 7.73 2.39 12.08
N PRO A 93 7.89 3.31 13.04
CA PRO A 93 8.86 3.19 14.13
C PRO A 93 8.55 1.98 15.04
N PHE A 94 7.27 1.66 15.22
CA PHE A 94 6.83 0.59 16.12
C PHE A 94 7.21 -0.81 15.65
N LYS A 95 7.48 -1.00 14.36
CA LYS A 95 7.74 -2.33 13.80
C LYS A 95 9.05 -2.97 14.27
N LYS A 96 10.00 -2.18 14.70
CA LYS A 96 11.32 -2.64 15.18
C LYS A 96 11.53 -2.43 16.67
N SER A 97 10.54 -1.90 17.39
CA SER A 97 10.68 -1.60 18.80
C SER A 97 10.38 -2.82 19.65
N ASN A 98 11.25 -3.09 20.63
CA ASN A 98 11.01 -4.16 21.60
C ASN A 98 9.74 -3.86 22.40
N GLY A 99 8.89 -4.89 22.57
CA GLY A 99 7.62 -4.77 23.28
C GLY A 99 6.40 -4.52 22.40
N TRP A 100 6.59 -4.35 21.08
CA TRP A 100 5.50 -4.19 20.13
C TRP A 100 5.27 -5.49 19.33
N ASN A 101 4.02 -5.91 19.26
CA ASN A 101 3.56 -6.97 18.35
C ASN A 101 2.86 -6.32 17.17
N ASN A 102 3.31 -6.68 15.96
CA ASN A 102 2.75 -6.14 14.73
C ASN A 102 2.02 -7.25 13.96
N TYR A 103 0.86 -6.94 13.43
CA TYR A 103 0.14 -7.81 12.50
C TYR A 103 -0.39 -6.99 11.32
N TYR A 104 -0.58 -7.66 10.19
CA TYR A 104 -1.18 -7.07 9.01
C TYR A 104 -2.58 -7.62 8.83
N MET A 105 -3.50 -6.74 8.51
CA MET A 105 -4.86 -7.08 8.17
C MET A 105 -5.19 -6.48 6.81
N THR A 106 -5.74 -7.28 5.92
CA THR A 106 -6.27 -6.81 4.64
C THR A 106 -7.78 -6.77 4.72
N THR A 107 -8.35 -5.63 4.39
CA THR A 107 -9.80 -5.45 4.31
C THR A 107 -10.16 -4.89 2.94
N GLU A 108 -11.01 -5.59 2.23
CA GLU A 108 -11.56 -5.11 0.96
C GLU A 108 -12.81 -4.28 1.22
N PHE A 109 -12.87 -3.14 0.56
CA PHE A 109 -14.06 -2.29 0.58
C PHE A 109 -14.51 -2.05 -0.86
N ASN A 110 -15.74 -2.28 -1.14
CA ASN A 110 -16.34 -1.93 -2.43
C ASN A 110 -16.75 -0.45 -2.45
N ASN A 111 -15.74 0.43 -2.42
CA ASN A 111 -15.93 1.87 -2.35
C ASN A 111 -14.72 2.62 -2.92
N ASP A 112 -14.90 3.90 -3.23
CA ASP A 112 -13.86 4.80 -3.68
C ASP A 112 -12.85 5.13 -2.56
N VAL A 113 -11.59 5.41 -2.95
CA VAL A 113 -10.52 5.74 -2.00
C VAL A 113 -10.80 7.02 -1.23
N THR A 114 -11.43 8.01 -1.85
CA THR A 114 -11.77 9.28 -1.22
C THR A 114 -12.73 9.08 -0.04
N ASN A 115 -13.80 8.32 -0.26
CA ASN A 115 -14.76 7.99 0.80
C ASN A 115 -14.13 7.22 1.96
N ARG A 116 -13.11 6.40 1.68
CA ARG A 116 -12.37 5.71 2.75
C ARG A 116 -11.53 6.68 3.56
N VAL A 117 -10.80 7.56 2.90
CA VAL A 117 -10.00 8.57 3.59
C VAL A 117 -10.90 9.47 4.45
N GLU A 118 -12.02 9.94 3.91
CA GLU A 118 -13.02 10.70 4.66
C GLU A 118 -13.50 9.95 5.91
N ASN A 119 -13.85 8.67 5.77
CA ASN A 119 -14.29 7.86 6.90
C ASN A 119 -13.20 7.69 7.97
N PHE A 120 -11.95 7.48 7.58
CA PHE A 120 -10.84 7.37 8.55
C PHE A 120 -10.50 8.70 9.21
N MET A 121 -10.69 9.82 8.52
CA MET A 121 -10.46 11.15 9.07
C MET A 121 -11.61 11.64 9.95
N ASP A 122 -12.80 11.08 9.82
CA ASP A 122 -13.97 11.40 10.64
C ASP A 122 -14.00 10.57 11.94
N VAL A 123 -13.08 10.84 12.83
CA VAL A 123 -13.01 10.15 14.14
C VAL A 123 -14.29 10.26 14.98
N PRO A 124 -15.04 11.40 14.98
CA PRO A 124 -16.27 11.54 15.75
C PRO A 124 -17.37 10.51 15.43
N HIS A 125 -17.46 9.99 14.18
CA HIS A 125 -18.49 8.99 13.85
C HIS A 125 -18.39 7.72 14.68
N THR A 126 -17.19 7.38 15.15
CA THR A 126 -16.93 6.13 15.89
C THR A 126 -17.73 6.04 17.21
N ILE A 127 -18.11 7.16 17.79
CA ILE A 127 -18.93 7.23 19.01
C ILE A 127 -20.37 6.76 18.76
N TYR A 128 -20.87 7.05 17.54
CA TYR A 128 -22.27 6.78 17.18
C TYR A 128 -22.42 5.48 16.40
N VAL A 129 -21.63 5.30 15.34
CA VAL A 129 -21.72 4.15 14.43
C VAL A 129 -21.15 2.88 15.07
N HIS A 130 -20.01 3.01 15.76
CA HIS A 130 -19.35 1.89 16.43
C HIS A 130 -19.60 1.86 17.95
N LYS A 131 -20.78 2.28 18.35
CA LYS A 131 -21.19 2.35 19.76
C LYS A 131 -20.96 1.04 20.49
N GLY A 132 -20.16 1.14 21.56
CA GLY A 132 -19.89 0.01 22.43
C GLY A 132 -18.70 -0.86 22.01
N TRP A 133 -18.09 -0.60 20.83
CA TRP A 133 -16.91 -1.32 20.38
C TRP A 133 -15.61 -0.59 20.71
N PHE A 134 -15.53 0.71 20.39
CA PHE A 134 -14.30 1.48 20.51
C PHE A 134 -14.36 2.63 21.52
N ARG A 135 -15.55 3.16 21.87
CA ARG A 135 -15.68 4.37 22.71
C ARG A 135 -16.91 4.41 23.58
N ASP A 136 -16.80 5.10 24.72
CA ASP A 136 -17.94 5.40 25.58
C ASP A 136 -18.58 6.74 25.17
N ARG A 137 -19.93 6.81 25.26
CA ARG A 137 -20.73 8.00 24.98
C ARG A 137 -20.48 9.20 25.89
N LYS A 138 -19.67 9.02 26.92
CA LYS A 138 -19.41 10.07 27.92
C LYS A 138 -18.54 11.20 27.38
N GLN A 139 -17.77 10.94 26.32
CA GLN A 139 -16.85 11.91 25.73
C GLN A 139 -17.38 12.40 24.38
N ILE A 140 -18.30 13.37 24.43
CA ILE A 140 -18.96 13.93 23.22
C ILE A 140 -18.04 14.93 22.49
N LYS A 141 -17.11 15.57 23.20
CA LYS A 141 -16.18 16.52 22.61
C LYS A 141 -14.80 15.87 22.50
N VAL A 142 -14.29 15.77 21.28
CA VAL A 142 -12.93 15.35 21.00
C VAL A 142 -12.18 16.59 20.51
N PRO A 143 -11.28 17.18 21.30
CA PRO A 143 -10.45 18.27 20.84
C PRO A 143 -9.66 17.85 19.62
N MET A 144 -9.65 18.69 18.59
CA MET A 144 -9.01 18.43 17.34
C MET A 144 -8.05 19.56 17.00
N ASN A 145 -6.85 19.24 16.60
CA ASN A 145 -5.88 20.17 16.05
C ASN A 145 -5.59 19.79 14.60
N VAL A 146 -5.64 20.76 13.69
CA VAL A 146 -5.38 20.57 12.26
C VAL A 146 -4.20 21.43 11.84
N GLN A 147 -3.14 20.77 11.38
CA GLN A 147 -1.97 21.43 10.81
C GLN A 147 -1.90 21.14 9.31
N ARG A 148 -1.71 22.18 8.51
CA ARG A 148 -1.62 22.05 7.05
C ARG A 148 -0.25 22.52 6.56
N THR A 149 0.29 21.77 5.64
CA THR A 149 1.42 22.20 4.80
C THR A 149 0.96 22.23 3.34
N GLU A 150 1.84 22.56 2.42
CA GLU A 150 1.56 22.52 0.99
C GLU A 150 1.14 21.13 0.52
N ASN A 151 1.72 20.07 1.07
CA ASN A 151 1.57 18.70 0.58
C ASN A 151 1.02 17.71 1.63
N SER A 152 0.61 18.20 2.80
CA SER A 152 0.09 17.32 3.86
C SER A 152 -0.91 18.02 4.78
N VAL A 153 -1.76 17.22 5.37
CA VAL A 153 -2.65 17.63 6.47
C VAL A 153 -2.44 16.66 7.62
N LEU A 154 -2.07 17.17 8.77
CA LEU A 154 -1.99 16.42 10.01
C LEU A 154 -3.19 16.77 10.88
N VAL A 155 -3.98 15.78 11.23
CA VAL A 155 -5.09 15.92 12.16
C VAL A 155 -4.76 15.14 13.43
N SER A 156 -4.66 15.86 14.54
CA SER A 156 -4.42 15.26 15.85
C SER A 156 -5.67 15.36 16.70
N TYR A 157 -6.07 14.26 17.30
CA TYR A 157 -7.18 14.21 18.25
C TYR A 157 -6.64 13.97 19.63
N ASP A 158 -7.01 14.82 20.57
CA ASP A 158 -6.62 14.68 21.99
C ASP A 158 -7.70 13.94 22.75
N GLN A 159 -7.38 12.78 23.26
CA GLN A 159 -8.34 11.89 23.94
C GLN A 159 -7.83 11.54 25.33
N ASP A 160 -8.38 12.22 26.31
CA ASP A 160 -8.16 11.85 27.71
C ASP A 160 -8.90 10.54 28.06
N ASN A 161 -8.15 9.54 28.49
CA ASN A 161 -8.65 8.31 29.11
C ASN A 161 -9.75 7.57 28.35
N ASP A 162 -9.41 6.90 27.26
CA ASP A 162 -10.25 5.84 26.72
C ASP A 162 -10.38 4.72 27.76
N SER A 163 -11.55 4.63 28.41
CA SER A 163 -11.82 3.57 29.37
C SER A 163 -12.00 2.26 28.63
N LEU A 164 -11.04 1.36 28.83
CA LEU A 164 -11.00 0.02 28.26
C LEU A 164 -12.24 -0.79 28.69
N ARG A 165 -13.03 -1.26 27.73
CA ARG A 165 -14.14 -2.21 27.97
C ARG A 165 -13.63 -3.65 27.96
N ALA A 166 -14.50 -4.60 28.17
CA ALA A 166 -14.16 -6.02 28.32
C ALA A 166 -13.36 -6.58 27.14
N PHE A 167 -13.58 -6.08 25.91
CA PHE A 167 -12.84 -6.49 24.72
C PHE A 167 -11.40 -5.97 24.74
N ASP A 168 -11.19 -4.76 25.23
CA ASP A 168 -9.85 -4.17 25.33
C ASP A 168 -8.99 -4.92 26.33
N ARG A 169 -9.60 -5.50 27.39
CA ARG A 169 -8.89 -6.37 28.33
C ARG A 169 -8.38 -7.66 27.69
N LEU A 170 -8.97 -8.11 26.59
CA LEU A 170 -8.49 -9.26 25.83
C LEU A 170 -7.22 -8.90 25.03
N ILE A 171 -7.19 -7.70 24.45
CA ILE A 171 -6.07 -7.20 23.63
C ILE A 171 -4.98 -6.60 24.49
N ASN A 172 -5.36 -5.90 25.56
CA ASN A 172 -4.48 -5.23 26.50
C ASN A 172 -4.74 -5.71 27.94
N PRO A 173 -4.40 -6.96 28.27
CA PRO A 173 -4.72 -7.56 29.58
C PRO A 173 -4.05 -6.84 30.76
N LYS A 174 -2.99 -6.08 30.52
CA LYS A 174 -2.27 -5.31 31.53
C LYS A 174 -2.80 -3.89 31.71
N GLY A 175 -3.76 -3.44 30.89
CA GLY A 175 -4.33 -2.10 30.97
C GLY A 175 -3.30 -0.98 30.75
N LEU A 176 -2.29 -1.22 29.89
CA LEU A 176 -1.29 -0.21 29.56
C LEU A 176 -1.93 0.93 28.74
N PRO A 177 -1.43 2.17 28.84
CA PRO A 177 -1.87 3.24 27.96
C PRO A 177 -1.73 2.83 26.49
N MET A 178 -2.77 3.09 25.70
CA MET A 178 -2.75 2.84 24.24
C MET A 178 -2.59 4.17 23.53
N GLU A 179 -1.61 4.27 22.67
CA GLU A 179 -1.44 5.39 21.73
C GLU A 179 -1.97 4.97 20.38
N HIS A 180 -2.79 5.84 19.78
CA HIS A 180 -3.26 5.72 18.41
C HIS A 180 -2.58 6.80 17.57
N THR A 181 -1.75 6.40 16.64
CA THR A 181 -1.12 7.28 15.65
C THR A 181 -1.56 6.90 14.24
#